data_355508a39fd9f232523b429e3d8e71a0
#
_entry.id   355508a39fd9f232523b429e3d8e71a0
#
_cell.length_a   1.000
_cell.length_b   1.000
_cell.length_c   1.000
_cell.angle_alpha   90.00
_cell.angle_beta   90.00
_cell.angle_gamma   90.00
#
_symmetry.space_group_name_H-M   'P 1'
#
loop_
_entity.id
_entity.type
_entity.pdbx_description
1 polymer ?
#
loop_
_entity_poly.entity_id
_entity_poly.type
_entity_poly.pdbx_seq_one_letter_code
_entity_poly.pdbx_strand_id
1 'polypeptide(L)'
;MIGHRERPAAGEPEGALVLMHGRGTDENDLFPLFDMFDPERRLLGLSPRGPLSLPPGGAHWYAVARIGYPDPATFGATYPELTGWLDATLAEHGLDHSQTVLGGFSQGGVMSYAVGFGKDRPAPKAIVAMSSFIPTADGLEVELDRGVPVAIAHGTQDPIIGVEWGRDARDRLTGAGADVLYREYPMGHTVHPDFIDEARGVTQG
;
A
#
# COMPACT_ATOMS: atom_id res chain seq x y z
N MET A 1 13.92 -9.72 9.44
CA MET A 1 12.81 -10.49 8.80
C MET A 1 11.50 -9.83 9.16
N ILE A 2 10.67 -9.47 8.18
CA ILE A 2 9.37 -8.82 8.39
C ILE A 2 8.38 -9.82 9.01
N GLY A 3 7.90 -9.51 10.21
CA GLY A 3 6.78 -10.22 10.82
C GLY A 3 5.48 -9.86 10.09
N HIS A 4 4.54 -10.79 10.01
CA HIS A 4 3.26 -10.53 9.35
C HIS A 4 2.14 -11.39 9.94
N ARG A 5 0.89 -11.01 9.60
CA ARG A 5 -0.28 -11.85 9.81
C ARG A 5 -0.86 -12.26 8.47
N GLU A 6 -1.43 -13.46 8.43
CA GLU A 6 -2.14 -13.97 7.27
C GLU A 6 -3.63 -14.13 7.55
N ARG A 7 -4.45 -13.81 6.56
CA ARG A 7 -5.84 -14.20 6.45
C ARG A 7 -5.95 -15.23 5.31
N PRO A 8 -6.13 -16.51 5.62
CA PRO A 8 -6.24 -17.53 4.60
C PRO A 8 -7.39 -17.27 3.63
N ALA A 9 -7.22 -17.65 2.37
CA ALA A 9 -8.31 -17.76 1.43
C ALA A 9 -9.28 -18.88 1.83
N ALA A 10 -10.53 -18.86 1.35
CA ALA A 10 -11.51 -19.90 1.61
C ALA A 10 -11.20 -21.22 0.88
N GLY A 11 -10.40 -21.16 -0.18
CA GLY A 11 -9.95 -22.28 -1.00
C GLY A 11 -8.52 -22.03 -1.46
N GLU A 12 -8.18 -22.53 -2.66
CA GLU A 12 -6.93 -22.17 -3.33
C GLU A 12 -6.93 -20.68 -3.63
N PRO A 13 -5.92 -19.90 -3.20
CA PRO A 13 -5.93 -18.46 -3.41
C PRO A 13 -5.82 -18.09 -4.89
N GLU A 14 -6.69 -17.21 -5.35
CA GLU A 14 -6.67 -16.66 -6.71
C GLU A 14 -5.62 -15.55 -6.87
N GLY A 15 -5.03 -15.10 -5.77
CA GLY A 15 -4.03 -14.04 -5.69
C GLY A 15 -3.80 -13.60 -4.25
N ALA A 16 -3.12 -12.49 -4.05
CA ALA A 16 -2.87 -11.93 -2.73
C ALA A 16 -3.38 -10.49 -2.61
N LEU A 17 -3.83 -10.12 -1.42
CA LEU A 17 -4.06 -8.75 -0.99
C LEU A 17 -3.10 -8.42 0.15
N VAL A 18 -2.20 -7.49 -0.09
CA VAL A 18 -1.23 -7.02 0.91
C VAL A 18 -1.70 -5.69 1.46
N LEU A 19 -1.94 -5.57 2.76
CA LEU A 19 -2.34 -4.33 3.41
C LEU A 19 -1.28 -3.86 4.41
N MET A 20 -0.60 -2.77 4.07
CA MET A 20 0.48 -2.17 4.85
C MET A 20 -0.05 -1.06 5.76
N HIS A 21 0.21 -1.17 7.05
CA HIS A 21 -0.30 -0.26 8.10
C HIS A 21 0.34 1.12 8.08
N GLY A 22 -0.30 2.09 8.76
CA GLY A 22 0.21 3.43 8.98
C GLY A 22 1.31 3.50 10.06
N ARG A 23 1.95 4.67 10.17
CA ARG A 23 2.96 4.91 11.22
C ARG A 23 2.34 4.86 12.60
N GLY A 24 2.97 4.09 13.50
CA GLY A 24 2.59 4.01 14.92
C GLY A 24 1.56 2.92 15.23
N THR A 25 1.10 2.19 14.22
CA THR A 25 0.27 1.00 14.35
C THR A 25 1.08 -0.26 14.00
N ASP A 26 0.42 -1.36 13.69
CA ASP A 26 1.08 -2.63 13.41
C ASP A 26 0.27 -3.51 12.44
N GLU A 27 0.67 -4.76 12.26
CA GLU A 27 0.04 -5.75 11.39
C GLU A 27 -1.43 -6.09 11.75
N ASN A 28 -1.95 -5.57 12.85
CA ASN A 28 -3.35 -5.77 13.24
C ASN A 28 -4.27 -4.65 12.76
N ASP A 29 -3.73 -3.49 12.45
CA ASP A 29 -4.47 -2.25 12.18
C ASP A 29 -5.45 -2.38 11.00
N LEU A 30 -4.94 -2.75 9.83
CA LEU A 30 -5.76 -2.91 8.62
C LEU A 30 -6.31 -4.33 8.45
N PHE A 31 -6.03 -5.24 9.38
CA PHE A 31 -6.45 -6.64 9.27
C PHE A 31 -7.96 -6.82 9.11
N PRO A 32 -8.84 -6.05 9.80
CA PRO A 32 -10.28 -6.14 9.59
C PRO A 32 -10.74 -5.75 8.17
N LEU A 33 -9.95 -4.97 7.43
CA LEU A 33 -10.30 -4.54 6.09
C LEU A 33 -10.22 -5.66 5.04
N PHE A 34 -9.50 -6.75 5.31
CA PHE A 34 -9.44 -7.88 4.38
C PHE A 34 -10.83 -8.43 4.04
N ASP A 35 -11.70 -8.62 5.03
CA ASP A 35 -13.06 -9.12 4.79
C ASP A 35 -13.98 -8.07 4.14
N MET A 36 -13.59 -6.79 4.20
CA MET A 36 -14.30 -5.73 3.48
C MET A 36 -13.86 -5.65 2.01
N PHE A 37 -12.57 -5.79 1.70
CA PHE A 37 -12.06 -5.81 0.33
C PHE A 37 -12.39 -7.11 -0.41
N ASP A 38 -12.37 -8.23 0.31
CA ASP A 38 -12.53 -9.57 -0.26
C ASP A 38 -13.46 -10.42 0.64
N PRO A 39 -14.79 -10.13 0.63
CA PRO A 39 -15.76 -10.83 1.49
C PRO A 39 -15.91 -12.31 1.14
N GLU A 40 -15.63 -12.69 -0.09
CA GLU A 40 -15.65 -14.08 -0.55
C GLU A 40 -14.38 -14.86 -0.18
N ARG A 41 -13.36 -14.19 0.36
CA ARG A 41 -12.06 -14.77 0.74
C ARG A 41 -11.38 -15.52 -0.40
N ARG A 42 -11.37 -14.92 -1.58
CA ARG A 42 -10.68 -15.49 -2.74
C ARG A 42 -9.17 -15.26 -2.69
N LEU A 43 -8.74 -14.19 -2.01
CA LEU A 43 -7.34 -13.76 -1.94
C LEU A 43 -6.69 -14.21 -0.61
N LEU A 44 -5.41 -14.54 -0.66
CA LEU A 44 -4.56 -14.60 0.52
C LEU A 44 -4.37 -13.17 1.06
N GLY A 45 -4.81 -12.90 2.27
CA GLY A 45 -4.57 -11.62 2.94
C GLY A 45 -3.23 -11.62 3.67
N LEU A 46 -2.37 -10.66 3.36
CA LEU A 46 -1.04 -10.50 3.97
C LEU A 46 -0.94 -9.12 4.63
N SER A 47 -0.73 -9.09 5.94
CA SER A 47 -0.55 -7.85 6.71
C SER A 47 0.84 -7.81 7.34
N PRO A 48 1.84 -7.23 6.67
CA PRO A 48 3.20 -7.14 7.18
C PRO A 48 3.33 -6.05 8.25
N ARG A 49 4.27 -6.27 9.20
CA ARG A 49 4.66 -5.32 10.22
C ARG A 49 5.88 -4.52 9.77
N GLY A 50 5.83 -3.21 9.83
CA GLY A 50 6.98 -2.34 9.61
C GLY A 50 8.15 -2.72 10.53
N PRO A 51 9.41 -2.75 10.02
CA PRO A 51 10.54 -3.30 10.78
C PRO A 51 11.05 -2.38 11.91
N LEU A 52 10.65 -1.11 11.89
CA LEU A 52 11.13 -0.13 12.86
C LEU A 52 10.14 0.00 14.02
N SER A 53 10.62 -0.21 15.25
CA SER A 53 9.80 -0.06 16.46
C SER A 53 9.51 1.40 16.77
N LEU A 54 8.28 1.69 17.17
CA LEU A 54 7.85 3.00 17.63
C LEU A 54 7.13 2.86 18.98
N PRO A 55 7.75 3.29 20.09
CA PRO A 55 7.11 3.22 21.41
C PRO A 55 5.77 3.99 21.45
N PRO A 56 4.77 3.53 22.22
CA PRO A 56 4.81 2.43 23.19
C PRO A 56 4.50 1.02 22.66
N GLY A 57 4.39 0.76 21.39
CA GLY A 57 4.12 -0.60 20.90
C GLY A 57 3.86 -0.67 19.41
N GLY A 58 3.86 0.46 18.72
CA GLY A 58 3.65 0.52 17.28
C GLY A 58 4.92 0.24 16.48
N ALA A 59 4.73 0.26 15.17
CA ALA A 59 5.79 0.10 14.18
C ALA A 59 5.72 1.21 13.13
N HIS A 60 6.74 1.33 12.30
CA HIS A 60 6.75 2.22 11.16
C HIS A 60 7.72 1.71 10.08
N TRP A 61 7.52 2.20 8.85
CA TRP A 61 8.29 1.74 7.70
C TRP A 61 9.59 2.53 7.52
N TYR A 62 9.53 3.83 7.82
CA TYR A 62 10.69 4.73 7.72
C TYR A 62 10.53 5.90 8.69
N ALA A 63 11.62 6.51 9.07
CA ALA A 63 11.60 7.76 9.84
C ALA A 63 11.09 8.91 8.95
N VAL A 64 10.28 9.78 9.52
CA VAL A 64 9.70 10.92 8.79
C VAL A 64 10.64 12.11 8.89
N ALA A 65 11.31 12.44 7.79
CA ALA A 65 12.06 13.68 7.66
C ALA A 65 11.11 14.87 7.36
N ARG A 66 10.31 14.72 6.32
CA ARG A 66 9.17 15.59 5.98
C ARG A 66 8.20 14.81 5.08
N ILE A 67 6.96 15.31 4.97
CA ILE A 67 5.97 14.71 4.06
C ILE A 67 6.49 14.77 2.61
N GLY A 68 6.29 13.69 1.86
CA GLY A 68 6.79 13.51 0.50
C GLY A 68 8.20 12.93 0.41
N TYR A 69 9.00 13.04 1.49
CA TYR A 69 10.42 12.68 1.51
C TYR A 69 10.74 11.79 2.72
N PRO A 70 10.66 10.48 2.57
CA PRO A 70 11.13 9.53 3.58
C PRO A 70 12.61 9.78 3.93
N ASP A 71 12.99 9.47 5.18
CA ASP A 71 14.39 9.47 5.57
C ASP A 71 15.17 8.44 4.74
N PRO A 72 16.24 8.83 4.04
CA PRO A 72 16.91 7.95 3.09
C PRO A 72 17.51 6.69 3.72
N ALA A 73 18.07 6.81 4.94
CA ALA A 73 18.74 5.69 5.60
C ALA A 73 17.74 4.60 6.01
N THR A 74 16.65 4.99 6.66
CA THR A 74 15.65 4.05 7.15
C THR A 74 14.77 3.51 6.01
N PHE A 75 14.44 4.34 5.01
CA PHE A 75 13.73 3.88 3.82
C PHE A 75 14.58 2.89 3.01
N GLY A 76 15.85 3.24 2.75
CA GLY A 76 16.79 2.39 2.01
C GLY A 76 17.09 1.05 2.70
N ALA A 77 16.97 0.97 4.03
CA ALA A 77 17.06 -0.29 4.76
C ALA A 77 15.77 -1.11 4.68
N THR A 78 14.61 -0.45 4.82
CA THR A 78 13.31 -1.13 4.85
C THR A 78 12.84 -1.62 3.50
N TYR A 79 13.06 -0.84 2.43
CA TYR A 79 12.56 -1.16 1.09
C TYR A 79 13.02 -2.55 0.59
N PRO A 80 14.34 -2.88 0.59
CA PRO A 80 14.79 -4.21 0.18
C PRO A 80 14.33 -5.33 1.12
N GLU A 81 14.17 -5.05 2.42
CA GLU A 81 13.66 -6.04 3.36
C GLU A 81 12.18 -6.36 3.08
N LEU A 82 11.37 -5.33 2.80
CA LEU A 82 9.95 -5.50 2.46
C LEU A 82 9.77 -6.23 1.11
N THR A 83 10.53 -5.83 0.09
CA THR A 83 10.44 -6.46 -1.23
C THR A 83 10.90 -7.91 -1.20
N GLY A 84 12.00 -8.21 -0.50
CA GLY A 84 12.48 -9.59 -0.33
C GLY A 84 11.51 -10.47 0.47
N TRP A 85 10.87 -9.91 1.51
CA TRP A 85 9.80 -10.61 2.22
C TRP A 85 8.62 -10.91 1.31
N LEU A 86 8.16 -9.92 0.54
CA LEU A 86 7.01 -10.09 -0.36
C LEU A 86 7.28 -11.18 -1.42
N ASP A 87 8.45 -11.13 -2.07
CA ASP A 87 8.84 -12.11 -3.08
C ASP A 87 8.87 -13.53 -2.51
N ALA A 88 9.47 -13.70 -1.32
CA ALA A 88 9.56 -15.00 -0.66
C ALA A 88 8.18 -15.53 -0.25
N THR A 89 7.33 -14.67 0.34
CA THR A 89 5.99 -15.06 0.79
C THR A 89 5.08 -15.41 -0.38
N LEU A 90 5.07 -14.63 -1.46
CA LEU A 90 4.29 -14.97 -2.66
C LEU A 90 4.74 -16.31 -3.26
N ALA A 91 6.05 -16.54 -3.39
CA ALA A 91 6.59 -17.78 -3.90
C ALA A 91 6.23 -19.00 -3.03
N GLU A 92 6.21 -18.85 -1.70
CA GLU A 92 5.81 -19.90 -0.76
C GLU A 92 4.36 -20.35 -0.98
N HIS A 93 3.48 -19.42 -1.37
CA HIS A 93 2.07 -19.69 -1.67
C HIS A 93 1.78 -19.97 -3.16
N GLY A 94 2.82 -20.07 -4.01
CA GLY A 94 2.66 -20.30 -5.43
C GLY A 94 2.04 -19.15 -6.21
N LEU A 95 2.12 -17.94 -5.67
CA LEU A 95 1.59 -16.69 -6.24
C LEU A 95 2.71 -15.82 -6.82
N ASP A 96 2.32 -14.84 -7.62
CA ASP A 96 3.22 -13.83 -8.16
C ASP A 96 2.65 -12.39 -8.04
N HIS A 97 3.45 -11.43 -8.45
CA HIS A 97 3.07 -10.00 -8.36
C HIS A 97 1.87 -9.66 -9.25
N SER A 98 1.71 -10.29 -10.41
CA SER A 98 0.60 -10.02 -11.34
C SER A 98 -0.77 -10.42 -10.78
N GLN A 99 -0.78 -11.27 -9.74
CA GLN A 99 -1.96 -11.69 -8.99
C GLN A 99 -2.09 -10.94 -7.64
N THR A 100 -1.18 -9.99 -7.35
CA THR A 100 -1.09 -9.34 -6.04
C THR A 100 -1.59 -7.91 -6.10
N VAL A 101 -2.54 -7.56 -5.23
CA VAL A 101 -2.94 -6.19 -4.95
C VAL A 101 -2.11 -5.66 -3.78
N LEU A 102 -1.44 -4.53 -3.98
CA LEU A 102 -0.71 -3.82 -2.92
C LEU A 102 -1.57 -2.69 -2.39
N GLY A 103 -1.86 -2.71 -1.10
CA GLY A 103 -2.62 -1.64 -0.47
C GLY A 103 -1.98 -1.14 0.82
N GLY A 104 -2.39 0.06 1.24
CA GLY A 104 -1.94 0.58 2.52
C GLY A 104 -2.50 1.94 2.87
N PHE A 105 -2.37 2.26 4.15
CA PHE A 105 -2.78 3.53 4.72
C PHE A 105 -1.56 4.35 5.13
N SER A 106 -1.58 5.64 4.83
CA SER A 106 -0.52 6.57 5.26
C SER A 106 0.87 6.08 4.82
N GLN A 107 1.82 5.82 5.71
CA GLN A 107 3.13 5.25 5.37
C GLN A 107 3.01 3.92 4.59
N GLY A 108 2.03 3.08 4.92
CA GLY A 108 1.80 1.83 4.19
C GLY A 108 1.38 2.07 2.73
N GLY A 109 0.58 3.10 2.46
CA GLY A 109 0.24 3.52 1.10
C GLY A 109 1.47 4.04 0.33
N VAL A 110 2.37 4.76 1.01
CA VAL A 110 3.66 5.17 0.44
C VAL A 110 4.51 3.96 0.05
N MET A 111 4.57 2.94 0.91
CA MET A 111 5.29 1.70 0.60
C MET A 111 4.63 0.92 -0.53
N SER A 112 3.27 0.95 -0.64
CA SER A 112 2.56 0.34 -1.77
C SER A 112 2.96 0.96 -3.11
N TYR A 113 3.06 2.29 -3.18
CA TYR A 113 3.57 2.98 -4.36
C TYR A 113 5.03 2.63 -4.64
N ALA A 114 5.89 2.64 -3.61
CA ALA A 114 7.31 2.35 -3.77
C ALA A 114 7.54 0.93 -4.32
N VAL A 115 6.85 -0.07 -3.77
CA VAL A 115 6.96 -1.46 -4.21
C VAL A 115 6.34 -1.68 -5.59
N GLY A 116 5.15 -1.12 -5.83
CA GLY A 116 4.40 -1.36 -7.05
C GLY A 116 4.94 -0.62 -8.28
N PHE A 117 5.56 0.53 -8.08
CA PHE A 117 6.14 1.34 -9.15
C PHE A 117 7.66 1.36 -9.17
N GLY A 118 8.33 0.68 -8.25
CA GLY A 118 9.79 0.55 -8.29
C GLY A 118 10.27 -0.01 -9.62
N LYS A 119 11.25 0.64 -10.25
CA LYS A 119 11.72 0.36 -11.62
C LYS A 119 12.08 -1.11 -11.85
N ASP A 120 12.80 -1.70 -10.90
CA ASP A 120 13.28 -3.08 -11.03
C ASP A 120 12.34 -4.09 -10.34
N ARG A 121 11.07 -3.71 -10.12
CA ARG A 121 10.09 -4.58 -9.50
C ARG A 121 9.07 -5.11 -10.50
N PRO A 122 8.56 -6.34 -10.32
CA PRO A 122 7.42 -6.81 -11.08
C PRO A 122 6.18 -5.93 -10.81
N ALA A 123 5.36 -5.71 -11.84
CA ALA A 123 4.14 -4.93 -11.68
C ALA A 123 3.10 -5.72 -10.87
N PRO A 124 2.45 -5.12 -9.86
CA PRO A 124 1.34 -5.73 -9.17
C PRO A 124 0.07 -5.70 -10.04
N LYS A 125 -0.94 -6.48 -9.64
CA LYS A 125 -2.28 -6.45 -10.27
C LYS A 125 -2.92 -5.07 -10.14
N ALA A 126 -2.86 -4.45 -8.96
CA ALA A 126 -3.39 -3.13 -8.67
C ALA A 126 -2.74 -2.52 -7.42
N ILE A 127 -2.93 -1.21 -7.22
CA ILE A 127 -2.54 -0.51 -6.00
C ILE A 127 -3.76 0.18 -5.36
N VAL A 128 -3.88 0.09 -4.03
CA VAL A 128 -4.89 0.80 -3.22
C VAL A 128 -4.18 1.69 -2.21
N ALA A 129 -4.22 3.00 -2.43
CA ALA A 129 -3.48 3.96 -1.63
C ALA A 129 -4.42 4.90 -0.86
N MET A 130 -4.39 4.84 0.47
CA MET A 130 -5.26 5.62 1.34
C MET A 130 -4.45 6.66 2.13
N SER A 131 -4.80 7.95 1.97
CA SER A 131 -4.18 9.10 2.66
C SER A 131 -2.64 9.07 2.59
N SER A 132 -2.08 8.98 1.38
CA SER A 132 -0.65 8.76 1.14
C SER A 132 -0.13 9.59 -0.04
N PHE A 133 1.13 9.41 -0.39
CA PHE A 133 1.82 10.09 -1.50
C PHE A 133 2.78 9.16 -2.22
N ILE A 134 3.11 9.46 -3.48
CA ILE A 134 4.19 8.80 -4.21
C ILE A 134 5.53 9.32 -3.67
N PRO A 135 6.39 8.47 -3.09
CA PRO A 135 7.60 8.93 -2.41
C PRO A 135 8.66 9.44 -3.39
N THR A 136 9.40 10.44 -2.91
CA THR A 136 10.71 10.80 -3.46
C THR A 136 11.77 10.39 -2.45
N ALA A 137 12.55 9.35 -2.76
CA ALA A 137 13.58 8.82 -1.88
C ALA A 137 14.85 8.52 -2.67
N ASP A 138 16.01 8.76 -2.05
CA ASP A 138 17.30 8.47 -2.65
C ASP A 138 17.41 6.95 -2.92
N GLY A 139 17.82 6.60 -4.14
CA GLY A 139 17.94 5.22 -4.57
C GLY A 139 16.62 4.53 -4.98
N LEU A 140 15.49 5.22 -4.92
CA LEU A 140 14.23 4.75 -5.47
C LEU A 140 13.94 5.43 -6.81
N GLU A 141 13.96 4.67 -7.89
CA GLU A 141 13.42 5.08 -9.18
C GLU A 141 12.03 4.48 -9.36
N VAL A 142 11.02 5.31 -9.68
CA VAL A 142 9.65 4.86 -9.93
C VAL A 142 9.27 5.04 -11.39
N GLU A 143 8.60 4.03 -11.95
CA GLU A 143 8.04 4.02 -13.31
C GLU A 143 6.51 4.01 -13.19
N LEU A 144 5.87 5.15 -13.46
CA LEU A 144 4.42 5.30 -13.29
C LEU A 144 3.61 4.85 -14.52
N ASP A 145 4.26 4.69 -15.68
CA ASP A 145 3.68 4.34 -16.98
C ASP A 145 3.54 2.82 -17.21
N ARG A 146 3.45 2.05 -16.12
CA ARG A 146 3.39 0.58 -16.15
C ARG A 146 2.01 0.00 -16.40
N GLY A 147 0.99 0.85 -16.56
CA GLY A 147 -0.39 0.42 -16.78
C GLY A 147 -1.06 -0.24 -15.56
N VAL A 148 -0.49 -0.11 -14.35
CA VAL A 148 -1.06 -0.64 -13.11
C VAL A 148 -2.27 0.19 -12.71
N PRO A 149 -3.46 -0.40 -12.53
CA PRO A 149 -4.63 0.32 -12.02
C PRO A 149 -4.42 0.77 -10.57
N VAL A 150 -4.89 1.98 -10.24
CA VAL A 150 -4.72 2.54 -8.89
C VAL A 150 -6.02 3.09 -8.34
N ALA A 151 -6.38 2.68 -7.13
CA ALA A 151 -7.45 3.33 -6.35
C ALA A 151 -6.83 4.22 -5.26
N ILE A 152 -7.23 5.48 -5.21
CA ILE A 152 -6.71 6.49 -4.29
C ILE A 152 -7.86 7.12 -3.51
N ALA A 153 -7.76 7.17 -2.18
CA ALA A 153 -8.64 7.96 -1.33
C ALA A 153 -7.87 8.94 -0.46
N HIS A 154 -8.44 10.13 -0.25
CA HIS A 154 -7.85 11.13 0.64
C HIS A 154 -8.91 11.94 1.39
N GLY A 155 -8.59 12.28 2.65
CA GLY A 155 -9.40 13.18 3.45
C GLY A 155 -9.15 14.64 3.09
N THR A 156 -10.21 15.41 2.80
CA THR A 156 -10.07 16.87 2.51
C THR A 156 -9.68 17.69 3.74
N GLN A 157 -9.82 17.11 4.94
CA GLN A 157 -9.49 17.73 6.22
C GLN A 157 -8.32 17.00 6.91
N ASP A 158 -7.49 16.27 6.14
CA ASP A 158 -6.35 15.53 6.66
C ASP A 158 -5.26 16.48 7.17
N PRO A 159 -5.00 16.52 8.51
CA PRO A 159 -4.02 17.43 9.08
C PRO A 159 -2.58 16.85 9.07
N ILE A 160 -2.40 15.60 8.65
CA ILE A 160 -1.12 14.88 8.67
C ILE A 160 -0.50 14.87 7.28
N ILE A 161 -1.26 14.38 6.30
CA ILE A 161 -0.88 14.38 4.88
C ILE A 161 -1.97 15.14 4.14
N GLY A 162 -1.69 16.38 3.75
CA GLY A 162 -2.68 17.21 3.08
C GLY A 162 -3.20 16.59 1.79
N VAL A 163 -4.45 16.88 1.45
CA VAL A 163 -5.14 16.32 0.28
C VAL A 163 -4.42 16.60 -1.05
N GLU A 164 -3.61 17.65 -1.11
CA GLU A 164 -2.78 18.00 -2.27
C GLU A 164 -1.83 16.89 -2.68
N TRP A 165 -1.37 16.06 -1.74
CA TRP A 165 -0.54 14.91 -2.03
C TRP A 165 -1.29 13.79 -2.77
N GLY A 166 -2.55 13.55 -2.40
CA GLY A 166 -3.41 12.63 -3.13
C GLY A 166 -3.74 13.12 -4.53
N ARG A 167 -3.96 14.44 -4.69
CA ARG A 167 -4.18 15.09 -5.99
C ARG A 167 -2.94 15.00 -6.88
N ASP A 168 -1.74 15.27 -6.33
CA ASP A 168 -0.48 15.10 -7.05
C ASP A 168 -0.29 13.65 -7.53
N ALA A 169 -0.54 12.67 -6.66
CA ALA A 169 -0.45 11.26 -7.05
C ALA A 169 -1.42 10.92 -8.20
N ARG A 170 -2.69 11.34 -8.10
CA ARG A 170 -3.68 11.19 -9.18
C ARG A 170 -3.18 11.80 -10.50
N ASP A 171 -2.74 13.05 -10.45
CA ASP A 171 -2.36 13.81 -11.65
C ASP A 171 -1.13 13.20 -12.34
N ARG A 172 -0.13 12.79 -11.56
CA ARG A 172 1.06 12.11 -12.06
C ARG A 172 0.74 10.76 -12.69
N LEU A 173 -0.09 9.94 -12.03
CA LEU A 173 -0.49 8.62 -12.52
C LEU A 173 -1.36 8.73 -13.78
N THR A 174 -2.36 9.62 -13.77
CA THR A 174 -3.20 9.88 -14.94
C THR A 174 -2.37 10.41 -16.11
N GLY A 175 -1.42 11.32 -15.85
CA GLY A 175 -0.49 11.84 -16.84
C GLY A 175 0.45 10.77 -17.43
N ALA A 176 0.74 9.71 -16.67
CA ALA A 176 1.48 8.53 -17.11
C ALA A 176 0.61 7.46 -17.80
N GLY A 177 -0.71 7.69 -17.92
CA GLY A 177 -1.63 6.79 -18.61
C GLY A 177 -2.22 5.66 -17.74
N ALA A 178 -2.04 5.71 -16.41
CA ALA A 178 -2.65 4.74 -15.52
C ALA A 178 -4.17 4.95 -15.40
N ASP A 179 -4.92 3.87 -15.18
CA ASP A 179 -6.34 3.92 -14.79
C ASP A 179 -6.43 4.25 -13.29
N VAL A 180 -7.02 5.40 -12.95
CA VAL A 180 -7.05 5.94 -11.59
C VAL A 180 -8.46 6.16 -11.10
N LEU A 181 -8.89 5.36 -10.13
CA LEU A 181 -10.05 5.66 -9.29
C LEU A 181 -9.61 6.62 -8.19
N TYR A 182 -10.06 7.87 -8.19
CA TYR A 182 -9.73 8.87 -7.19
C TYR A 182 -10.96 9.34 -6.42
N ARG A 183 -10.87 9.39 -5.08
CA ARG A 183 -11.94 9.87 -4.20
C ARG A 183 -11.41 10.79 -3.11
N GLU A 184 -12.19 11.84 -2.83
CA GLU A 184 -11.99 12.71 -1.66
C GLU A 184 -13.21 12.62 -0.74
N TYR A 185 -12.95 12.60 0.55
CA TYR A 185 -14.01 12.57 1.58
C TYR A 185 -13.82 13.69 2.60
N PRO A 186 -14.89 14.26 3.16
CA PRO A 186 -14.82 15.31 4.21
C PRO A 186 -14.41 14.70 5.57
N MET A 187 -13.22 14.11 5.62
CA MET A 187 -12.66 13.43 6.78
C MET A 187 -11.21 13.86 7.04
N GLY A 188 -10.70 13.56 8.24
CA GLY A 188 -9.30 13.72 8.61
C GLY A 188 -8.42 12.58 8.07
N HIS A 189 -7.34 12.26 8.83
CA HIS A 189 -6.38 11.19 8.48
C HIS A 189 -6.93 9.81 8.89
N THR A 190 -7.79 9.23 8.05
CA THR A 190 -8.47 7.95 8.32
C THR A 190 -8.88 7.27 7.01
N VAL A 191 -9.43 6.05 7.11
CA VAL A 191 -9.98 5.29 5.99
C VAL A 191 -11.50 5.48 5.94
N HIS A 192 -12.04 5.71 4.75
CA HIS A 192 -13.49 5.80 4.53
C HIS A 192 -14.05 4.45 4.07
N PRO A 193 -15.12 3.93 4.70
CA PRO A 193 -15.65 2.60 4.33
C PRO A 193 -16.18 2.55 2.90
N ASP A 194 -16.86 3.59 2.41
CA ASP A 194 -17.39 3.62 1.04
C ASP A 194 -16.28 3.50 -0.02
N PHE A 195 -15.08 4.00 0.28
CA PHE A 195 -13.94 3.84 -0.62
C PHE A 195 -13.56 2.37 -0.79
N ILE A 196 -13.64 1.57 0.25
CA ILE A 196 -13.30 0.15 0.17
C ILE A 196 -14.23 -0.58 -0.80
N ASP A 197 -15.53 -0.26 -0.76
CA ASP A 197 -16.52 -0.83 -1.68
C ASP A 197 -16.23 -0.47 -3.14
N GLU A 198 -15.90 0.81 -3.41
CA GLU A 198 -15.53 1.27 -4.75
C GLU A 198 -14.21 0.67 -5.24
N ALA A 199 -13.21 0.57 -4.35
CA ALA A 199 -11.89 0.04 -4.70
C ALA A 199 -11.91 -1.47 -5.02
N ARG A 200 -12.94 -2.23 -4.57
CA ARG A 200 -13.11 -3.64 -4.98
C ARG A 200 -13.15 -3.81 -6.50
N GLY A 201 -13.75 -2.89 -7.23
CA GLY A 201 -13.77 -2.94 -8.71
C GLY A 201 -12.38 -2.91 -9.32
N VAL A 202 -11.44 -2.20 -8.70
CA VAL A 202 -10.04 -2.11 -9.14
C VAL A 202 -9.23 -3.35 -8.72
N THR A 203 -9.57 -3.95 -7.58
CA THR A 203 -8.82 -5.09 -7.03
C THR A 203 -9.25 -6.44 -7.61
N GLN A 204 -10.48 -6.54 -8.13
CA GLN A 204 -11.07 -7.79 -8.63
C GLN A 204 -11.06 -7.91 -10.16
N GLY A 205 -10.90 -6.77 -10.90
CA GLY A 205 -10.75 -6.77 -12.36
C GLY A 205 -9.39 -7.28 -12.76
#